data_40707709b9c13fcd22cf4acd2670ce15
#
_entry.id   40707709b9c13fcd22cf4acd2670ce15
#
_cell.length_a   1.000
_cell.length_b   1.000
_cell.length_c   1.000
_cell.angle_alpha   90.00
_cell.angle_beta   90.00
_cell.angle_gamma   90.00
#
_symmetry.space_group_name_H-M   'P 1'
#
loop_
_entity.id
_entity.type
_entity.pdbx_description
1 polymer ?
#
loop_
_entity_poly.entity_id
_entity_poly.type
_entity_poly.pdbx_seq_one_letter_code
_entity_poly.pdbx_strand_id
1 'polypeptide(L)'
;MYAREYRSTRPHKAIFFHLSCLTLICSAQDYAKPDMRPLGPNIADKGSVFYHFSTTSFDSVDGTRHYRVWTAVPNTTAPASGYPILYMLDGNAVMDRLDDELLKQLSEKTPPVIVAVGYQTNLPFDLNSRAYDYTPAAESRKTDLHSGRFSRKSGGSNNFRQLLETRIAPKVEQGLNIDRQRRGLWGHSYGGLFVLDSWLSSSYFRSYYSASPSLGRGYDALLSRVTAVEPLQFCAKHLAIMEGSATQGDNRETHAVGVLSKIHTTLTILKDKGVNVVFWDFPNLGHGPMFNASFRQALLDISGENANYTAGCHELSH
;
A
#
# COMPACT_ATOMS: atom_id res chain seq x y z
N MET A 1 17.59 -80.90 -39.18
CA MET A 1 18.00 -80.53 -40.53
C MET A 1 18.02 -79.02 -40.61
N TYR A 2 19.19 -78.51 -40.76
CA TYR A 2 19.67 -77.18 -41.09
C TYR A 2 18.79 -75.96 -40.96
N ALA A 3 19.04 -75.11 -39.91
CA ALA A 3 18.70 -73.73 -39.85
C ALA A 3 19.87 -72.86 -40.33
N ARG A 4 19.59 -71.93 -41.21
CA ARG A 4 20.53 -70.91 -41.69
C ARG A 4 20.36 -69.65 -40.95
N GLU A 5 21.39 -69.15 -40.29
CA GLU A 5 21.49 -67.80 -39.76
C GLU A 5 21.50 -66.74 -40.86
N TYR A 6 20.73 -65.65 -40.66
CA TYR A 6 20.82 -64.48 -41.51
C TYR A 6 21.23 -63.30 -40.65
N ARG A 7 22.53 -62.88 -40.74
CA ARG A 7 22.98 -61.61 -40.13
C ARG A 7 22.55 -60.45 -41.02
N SER A 8 21.78 -59.54 -40.45
CA SER A 8 21.45 -58.25 -41.06
C SER A 8 22.25 -57.17 -40.36
N THR A 9 23.22 -56.57 -41.04
CA THR A 9 23.95 -55.38 -40.66
C THR A 9 23.13 -54.18 -41.06
N ARG A 10 22.68 -53.39 -40.07
CA ARG A 10 22.10 -52.06 -40.32
C ARG A 10 23.12 -51.01 -39.90
N PRO A 11 23.28 -49.93 -40.70
CA PRO A 11 24.19 -48.84 -40.34
C PRO A 11 23.60 -47.93 -39.29
N HIS A 12 24.39 -47.61 -38.29
CA HIS A 12 24.03 -46.61 -37.28
C HIS A 12 24.02 -45.21 -37.91
N LYS A 13 22.82 -44.62 -38.06
CA LYS A 13 22.67 -43.18 -38.29
C LYS A 13 22.88 -42.47 -36.96
N ALA A 14 23.99 -41.77 -36.81
CA ALA A 14 24.22 -40.82 -35.72
C ALA A 14 23.23 -39.66 -35.86
N ILE A 15 22.28 -39.60 -34.94
CA ILE A 15 21.38 -38.44 -34.80
C ILE A 15 22.14 -37.44 -33.92
N PHE A 16 22.65 -36.38 -34.55
CA PHE A 16 23.14 -35.22 -33.83
C PHE A 16 21.93 -34.45 -33.25
N PHE A 17 21.72 -34.61 -31.95
CA PHE A 17 20.86 -33.70 -31.22
C PHE A 17 21.55 -32.35 -31.09
N HIS A 18 21.14 -31.38 -31.86
CA HIS A 18 21.46 -29.99 -31.59
C HIS A 18 20.69 -29.58 -30.35
N LEU A 19 21.40 -29.58 -29.23
CA LEU A 19 20.93 -28.99 -27.99
C LEU A 19 20.97 -27.45 -28.15
N SER A 20 19.90 -26.88 -28.68
CA SER A 20 19.70 -25.44 -28.65
C SER A 20 19.55 -25.03 -27.19
N CYS A 21 20.64 -24.58 -26.60
CA CYS A 21 20.64 -23.90 -25.30
C CYS A 21 19.89 -22.59 -25.48
N LEU A 22 18.57 -22.61 -25.32
CA LEU A 22 17.80 -21.37 -25.05
C LEU A 22 18.29 -20.87 -23.69
N THR A 23 19.24 -19.95 -23.72
CA THR A 23 19.49 -19.09 -22.56
C THR A 23 18.23 -18.28 -22.29
N LEU A 24 17.36 -18.77 -21.42
CA LEU A 24 16.40 -17.93 -20.74
C LEU A 24 17.23 -16.87 -19.98
N ILE A 25 17.29 -15.68 -20.54
CA ILE A 25 17.69 -14.49 -19.79
C ILE A 25 16.57 -14.28 -18.77
N CYS A 26 16.70 -14.95 -17.62
CA CYS A 26 15.91 -14.65 -16.44
C CYS A 26 16.40 -13.27 -15.99
N SER A 27 15.68 -12.22 -16.41
CA SER A 27 15.89 -10.90 -15.87
C SER A 27 15.55 -10.99 -14.38
N ALA A 28 16.58 -11.10 -13.54
CA ALA A 28 16.49 -10.88 -12.12
C ALA A 28 15.92 -9.45 -11.97
N GLN A 29 14.62 -9.36 -11.76
CA GLN A 29 14.04 -8.12 -11.24
C GLN A 29 14.55 -8.03 -9.81
N ASP A 30 15.70 -7.37 -9.67
CA ASP A 30 16.17 -6.89 -8.39
C ASP A 30 14.96 -6.25 -7.66
N TYR A 31 14.96 -6.33 -6.33
CA TYR A 31 14.26 -5.36 -5.49
C TYR A 31 14.84 -4.00 -5.87
N ALA A 32 14.36 -3.49 -6.98
CA ALA A 32 14.85 -2.26 -7.54
C ALA A 32 14.68 -1.22 -6.45
N LYS A 33 15.79 -0.67 -5.99
CA LYS A 33 15.75 0.53 -5.17
C LYS A 33 14.78 1.47 -5.85
N PRO A 34 13.88 2.12 -5.12
CA PRO A 34 12.93 3.03 -5.76
C PRO A 34 13.72 4.00 -6.65
N ASP A 35 13.21 4.26 -7.83
CA ASP A 35 13.78 5.30 -8.69
C ASP A 35 13.72 6.62 -7.93
N MET A 36 14.88 7.15 -7.59
CA MET A 36 15.03 8.36 -6.79
C MET A 36 15.43 9.57 -7.65
N ARG A 37 15.23 9.49 -8.97
CA ARG A 37 15.45 10.68 -9.85
C ARG A 37 14.46 11.77 -9.47
N PRO A 38 14.87 13.05 -9.55
CA PRO A 38 13.97 14.18 -9.35
C PRO A 38 12.73 14.08 -10.22
N LEU A 39 11.57 14.35 -9.63
CA LEU A 39 10.28 14.34 -10.32
C LEU A 39 10.13 15.59 -11.20
N GLY A 40 9.43 15.42 -12.32
CA GLY A 40 8.99 16.51 -13.20
C GLY A 40 7.62 17.06 -12.79
N PRO A 41 7.01 17.88 -13.67
CA PRO A 41 5.65 18.39 -13.48
C PRO A 41 4.64 17.25 -13.39
N ASN A 42 3.78 17.29 -12.37
CA ASN A 42 2.74 16.30 -12.11
C ASN A 42 1.36 16.77 -12.62
N ILE A 43 0.30 16.02 -12.31
CA ILE A 43 -1.07 16.32 -12.75
C ILE A 43 -1.59 17.66 -12.17
N ALA A 44 -1.15 18.08 -10.99
CA ALA A 44 -1.55 19.38 -10.43
C ALA A 44 -0.94 20.55 -11.20
N ASP A 45 0.24 20.39 -11.80
CA ASP A 45 0.90 21.40 -12.64
C ASP A 45 0.27 21.46 -14.04
N LYS A 46 -0.17 20.31 -14.56
CA LYS A 46 -0.79 20.16 -15.88
C LYS A 46 -2.26 20.53 -15.91
N GLY A 47 -2.94 20.38 -14.77
CA GLY A 47 -4.38 20.55 -14.65
C GLY A 47 -5.17 19.31 -15.07
N SER A 48 -6.47 19.31 -14.75
CA SER A 48 -7.46 18.29 -15.13
C SER A 48 -8.81 18.95 -15.35
N VAL A 49 -9.62 18.38 -16.23
CA VAL A 49 -11.02 18.79 -16.39
C VAL A 49 -11.94 18.17 -15.33
N PHE A 50 -11.46 17.14 -14.63
CA PHE A 50 -12.24 16.38 -13.64
C PHE A 50 -12.03 16.85 -12.22
N TYR A 51 -10.85 17.41 -11.92
CA TYR A 51 -10.43 17.84 -10.59
C TYR A 51 -9.69 19.17 -10.62
N HIS A 52 -9.80 19.94 -9.58
CA HIS A 52 -8.93 21.08 -9.33
C HIS A 52 -8.02 20.80 -8.14
N PHE A 53 -6.84 21.40 -8.17
CA PHE A 53 -5.76 21.09 -7.23
C PHE A 53 -5.38 22.32 -6.41
N SER A 54 -5.06 22.07 -5.14
CA SER A 54 -4.39 23.03 -4.28
C SER A 54 -3.25 22.38 -3.53
N THR A 55 -2.34 23.20 -3.02
CA THR A 55 -1.17 22.73 -2.27
C THR A 55 -1.04 23.52 -0.99
N THR A 56 -0.79 22.81 0.12
CA THR A 56 -0.59 23.41 1.45
C THR A 56 0.67 22.83 2.07
N SER A 57 1.45 23.66 2.74
CA SER A 57 2.66 23.23 3.48
C SER A 57 2.39 23.13 4.96
N PHE A 58 3.03 22.14 5.60
CA PHE A 58 2.99 21.93 7.03
C PHE A 58 4.39 21.57 7.54
N ASP A 59 4.62 21.83 8.81
CA ASP A 59 5.83 21.42 9.52
C ASP A 59 5.47 20.47 10.66
N SER A 60 6.38 19.53 10.95
CA SER A 60 6.30 18.73 12.17
C SER A 60 6.41 19.62 13.41
N VAL A 61 5.92 19.13 14.55
CA VAL A 61 5.94 19.89 15.80
C VAL A 61 7.36 20.28 16.20
N ASP A 62 8.34 19.41 15.92
CA ASP A 62 9.77 19.67 16.19
C ASP A 62 10.47 20.48 15.08
N GLY A 63 9.75 20.90 14.04
CA GLY A 63 10.28 21.70 12.93
C GLY A 63 11.32 21.00 12.04
N THR A 64 11.53 19.69 12.21
CA THR A 64 12.60 18.97 11.50
C THR A 64 12.14 18.32 10.19
N ARG A 65 10.85 18.18 9.99
CA ARG A 65 10.24 17.60 8.79
C ARG A 65 9.24 18.58 8.19
N HIS A 66 9.28 18.71 6.86
CA HIS A 66 8.50 19.66 6.10
C HIS A 66 7.64 18.92 5.09
N TYR A 67 6.34 19.11 5.18
CA TYR A 67 5.37 18.40 4.36
C TYR A 67 4.80 19.29 3.27
N ARG A 68 4.53 18.69 2.13
CA ARG A 68 3.72 19.25 1.06
C ARG A 68 2.51 18.37 0.86
N VAL A 69 1.34 18.97 0.98
CA VAL A 69 0.06 18.26 0.86
C VAL A 69 -0.67 18.80 -0.35
N TRP A 70 -0.92 17.94 -1.32
CA TRP A 70 -1.79 18.25 -2.45
C TRP A 70 -3.21 17.80 -2.13
N THR A 71 -4.17 18.65 -2.44
CA THR A 71 -5.60 18.35 -2.33
C THR A 71 -6.22 18.48 -3.71
N ALA A 72 -6.73 17.37 -4.23
CA ALA A 72 -7.49 17.31 -5.47
C ALA A 72 -8.97 17.18 -5.14
N VAL A 73 -9.76 18.18 -5.52
CA VAL A 73 -11.20 18.24 -5.27
C VAL A 73 -11.94 18.03 -6.58
N PRO A 74 -12.97 17.14 -6.62
CA PRO A 74 -13.75 16.92 -7.83
C PRO A 74 -14.41 18.23 -8.33
N ASN A 75 -14.48 18.41 -9.65
CA ASN A 75 -15.18 19.52 -10.27
C ASN A 75 -16.71 19.34 -10.29
N THR A 76 -17.20 18.17 -9.88
CA THR A 76 -18.63 17.89 -9.70
C THR A 76 -19.10 18.30 -8.30
N THR A 77 -20.38 18.59 -8.17
CA THR A 77 -20.99 18.92 -6.86
C THR A 77 -20.92 17.73 -5.91
N ALA A 78 -20.63 18.00 -4.64
CA ALA A 78 -20.64 16.97 -3.60
C ALA A 78 -22.03 16.31 -3.49
N PRO A 79 -22.08 14.98 -3.26
CA PRO A 79 -23.31 14.31 -2.85
C PRO A 79 -23.89 14.94 -1.58
N ALA A 80 -25.17 14.70 -1.30
CA ALA A 80 -25.81 15.19 -0.08
C ALA A 80 -25.10 14.73 1.21
N SER A 81 -24.53 13.51 1.20
CA SER A 81 -23.70 12.96 2.29
C SER A 81 -22.30 13.59 2.38
N GLY A 82 -21.87 14.30 1.36
CA GLY A 82 -20.52 14.82 1.21
C GLY A 82 -19.64 13.95 0.30
N TYR A 83 -18.45 14.48 -0.03
CA TYR A 83 -17.44 13.70 -0.78
C TYR A 83 -16.83 12.62 0.11
N PRO A 84 -16.60 11.40 -0.41
CA PRO A 84 -15.58 10.52 0.14
C PRO A 84 -14.21 11.24 0.13
N ILE A 85 -13.30 10.86 1.01
CA ILE A 85 -11.96 11.43 1.03
C ILE A 85 -10.93 10.35 1.30
N LEU A 86 -9.83 10.32 0.52
CA LEU A 86 -8.73 9.40 0.70
C LEU A 86 -7.43 10.16 0.95
N TYR A 87 -6.85 9.91 2.12
CA TYR A 87 -5.51 10.38 2.47
C TYR A 87 -4.48 9.34 2.02
N MET A 88 -3.51 9.79 1.24
CA MET A 88 -2.52 8.93 0.59
C MET A 88 -1.11 9.36 1.00
N LEU A 89 -0.37 8.43 1.57
CA LEU A 89 1.01 8.65 1.99
C LEU A 89 1.98 8.62 0.80
N ASP A 90 3.21 9.09 1.01
CA ASP A 90 4.21 9.26 -0.06
C ASP A 90 3.67 10.11 -1.23
N GLY A 91 3.03 11.22 -0.89
CA GLY A 91 2.26 12.06 -1.80
C GLY A 91 3.03 12.54 -3.03
N ASN A 92 4.34 12.73 -2.95
CA ASN A 92 5.18 13.06 -4.11
C ASN A 92 5.09 11.97 -5.18
N ALA A 93 5.27 10.71 -4.78
CA ALA A 93 5.19 9.56 -5.68
C ALA A 93 3.75 9.29 -6.17
N VAL A 94 2.72 9.58 -5.35
CA VAL A 94 1.32 9.51 -5.77
C VAL A 94 1.04 10.52 -6.85
N MET A 95 1.42 11.80 -6.65
CA MET A 95 1.15 12.87 -7.62
C MET A 95 1.88 12.68 -8.95
N ASP A 96 3.07 12.07 -8.92
CA ASP A 96 3.81 11.70 -10.13
C ASP A 96 3.09 10.65 -10.99
N ARG A 97 2.31 9.79 -10.35
CA ARG A 97 1.66 8.63 -10.98
C ARG A 97 0.15 8.77 -11.15
N LEU A 98 -0.44 9.77 -10.54
CA LEU A 98 -1.86 10.10 -10.71
C LEU A 98 -2.03 10.68 -12.12
N ASP A 99 -2.97 10.12 -12.87
CA ASP A 99 -3.22 10.49 -14.25
C ASP A 99 -4.69 10.88 -14.50
N ASP A 100 -4.94 11.58 -15.59
CA ASP A 100 -6.26 12.09 -15.94
C ASP A 100 -7.25 10.96 -16.31
N GLU A 101 -6.74 9.81 -16.76
CA GLU A 101 -7.57 8.63 -17.03
C GLU A 101 -8.20 8.08 -15.75
N LEU A 102 -7.42 7.97 -14.67
CA LEU A 102 -7.97 7.55 -13.37
C LEU A 102 -8.94 8.61 -12.82
N LEU A 103 -8.60 9.89 -12.92
CA LEU A 103 -9.49 10.98 -12.47
C LEU A 103 -10.82 10.96 -13.21
N LYS A 104 -10.82 10.66 -14.52
CA LYS A 104 -12.01 10.44 -15.32
C LYS A 104 -12.84 9.27 -14.79
N GLN A 105 -12.22 8.11 -14.58
CA GLN A 105 -12.91 6.92 -14.05
C GLN A 105 -13.55 7.19 -12.69
N LEU A 106 -12.89 7.96 -11.83
CA LEU A 106 -13.43 8.36 -10.54
C LEU A 106 -14.63 9.32 -10.70
N SER A 107 -14.57 10.25 -11.67
CA SER A 107 -15.64 11.22 -11.93
C SER A 107 -16.95 10.56 -12.41
N GLU A 108 -16.87 9.37 -12.96
CA GLU A 108 -18.03 8.58 -13.40
C GLU A 108 -18.73 7.82 -12.24
N LYS A 109 -18.23 7.94 -11.02
CA LYS A 109 -18.75 7.32 -9.78
C LYS A 109 -19.06 8.39 -8.74
N THR A 110 -18.82 8.07 -7.45
CA THR A 110 -18.81 9.06 -6.38
C THR A 110 -17.36 9.54 -6.16
N PRO A 111 -16.92 10.60 -6.85
CA PRO A 111 -15.50 10.96 -6.88
C PRO A 111 -15.02 11.41 -5.50
N PRO A 112 -13.94 10.84 -4.98
CA PRO A 112 -13.38 11.22 -3.69
C PRO A 112 -12.53 12.51 -3.80
N VAL A 113 -12.46 13.27 -2.74
CA VAL A 113 -11.35 14.20 -2.53
C VAL A 113 -10.09 13.38 -2.31
N ILE A 114 -9.01 13.69 -3.03
CA ILE A 114 -7.73 13.00 -2.92
C ILE A 114 -6.76 13.92 -2.18
N VAL A 115 -6.19 13.43 -1.08
CA VAL A 115 -5.21 14.17 -0.27
C VAL A 115 -3.88 13.42 -0.31
N ALA A 116 -2.94 13.89 -1.12
CA ALA A 116 -1.61 13.30 -1.23
C ALA A 116 -0.65 13.99 -0.24
N VAL A 117 -0.32 13.28 0.83
CA VAL A 117 0.55 13.78 1.90
C VAL A 117 1.99 13.38 1.61
N GLY A 118 2.79 14.34 1.16
CA GLY A 118 4.19 14.17 0.81
C GLY A 118 5.10 15.11 1.57
N TYR A 119 6.32 15.26 1.07
CA TYR A 119 7.38 16.05 1.69
C TYR A 119 7.81 17.21 0.77
N GLN A 120 8.38 18.25 1.35
CA GLN A 120 8.92 19.40 0.59
C GLN A 120 10.26 19.04 -0.08
N THR A 121 10.22 18.11 -1.01
CA THR A 121 11.32 17.67 -1.83
C THR A 121 10.85 17.47 -3.26
N ASN A 122 11.77 17.46 -4.22
CA ASN A 122 11.49 17.06 -5.59
C ASN A 122 11.71 15.56 -5.86
N LEU A 123 12.02 14.78 -4.82
CA LEU A 123 12.19 13.34 -4.93
C LEU A 123 10.85 12.62 -4.74
N PRO A 124 10.67 11.41 -5.30
CA PRO A 124 9.46 10.62 -5.11
C PRO A 124 9.24 10.22 -3.64
N PHE A 125 10.33 10.05 -2.87
CA PHE A 125 10.29 9.68 -1.46
C PHE A 125 11.33 10.47 -0.66
N ASP A 126 10.95 10.99 0.49
CA ASP A 126 11.90 11.37 1.54
C ASP A 126 12.17 10.15 2.42
N LEU A 127 13.24 9.41 2.10
CA LEU A 127 13.53 8.13 2.73
C LEU A 127 13.80 8.22 4.24
N ASN A 128 14.27 9.37 4.73
CA ASN A 128 14.57 9.56 6.14
C ASN A 128 13.31 9.98 6.92
N SER A 129 12.60 10.99 6.42
CA SER A 129 11.38 11.48 7.06
C SER A 129 10.30 10.40 7.10
N ARG A 130 10.05 9.69 5.99
CA ARG A 130 9.08 8.60 5.95
C ARG A 130 9.43 7.40 6.83
N ALA A 131 10.73 7.10 6.99
CA ALA A 131 11.16 6.03 7.88
C ALA A 131 10.83 6.34 9.35
N TYR A 132 10.92 7.60 9.76
CA TYR A 132 10.49 8.04 11.07
C TYR A 132 8.98 8.11 11.20
N ASP A 133 8.32 8.85 10.29
CA ASP A 133 6.89 9.17 10.37
C ASP A 133 5.97 7.96 10.23
N TYR A 134 6.40 6.93 9.47
CA TYR A 134 5.51 5.80 9.15
C TYR A 134 5.76 4.56 10.02
N THR A 135 6.76 4.57 10.88
CA THR A 135 7.06 3.40 11.70
C THR A 135 6.65 3.61 13.15
N PRO A 136 5.95 2.64 13.77
CA PRO A 136 5.65 2.68 15.18
C PRO A 136 6.93 2.57 16.02
N ALA A 137 6.88 3.05 17.27
CA ALA A 137 7.95 2.82 18.23
C ALA A 137 8.10 1.30 18.43
N ALA A 138 9.30 0.78 18.24
CA ALA A 138 9.58 -0.61 18.48
C ALA A 138 9.55 -0.91 19.98
N GLU A 139 8.74 -1.88 20.40
CA GLU A 139 8.61 -2.29 21.80
C GLU A 139 9.89 -2.91 22.36
N SER A 140 10.77 -3.42 21.50
CA SER A 140 12.10 -3.90 21.90
C SER A 140 13.09 -3.81 20.75
N ARG A 141 13.80 -2.71 20.60
CA ARG A 141 15.07 -2.73 19.86
C ARG A 141 16.17 -3.29 20.75
N LYS A 142 16.42 -4.58 20.68
CA LYS A 142 17.79 -5.05 20.80
C LYS A 142 18.51 -4.45 19.61
N THR A 143 19.29 -3.41 19.87
CA THR A 143 20.14 -2.75 18.90
C THR A 143 20.94 -3.81 18.15
N ASP A 144 20.65 -3.99 16.85
CA ASP A 144 21.55 -4.67 15.93
C ASP A 144 22.79 -3.77 15.77
N LEU A 145 23.68 -3.83 16.75
CA LEU A 145 24.99 -3.17 16.78
C LEU A 145 25.93 -3.70 15.67
N HIS A 146 25.45 -4.64 14.83
CA HIS A 146 26.29 -5.33 13.85
C HIS A 146 26.06 -4.93 12.40
N SER A 147 25.10 -4.07 12.07
CA SER A 147 24.98 -3.55 10.71
C SER A 147 25.52 -2.12 10.66
N GLY A 148 26.77 -1.95 10.28
CA GLY A 148 27.44 -0.67 10.01
C GLY A 148 26.85 0.15 8.85
N ARG A 149 25.55 0.03 8.58
CA ARG A 149 24.77 0.86 7.68
C ARG A 149 23.97 1.84 8.52
N PHE A 150 24.08 3.12 8.20
CA PHE A 150 23.31 4.21 8.81
C PHE A 150 21.85 3.80 9.02
N SER A 151 21.51 3.45 10.25
CA SER A 151 20.12 3.13 10.64
C SER A 151 19.33 4.42 10.61
N ARG A 152 18.32 4.52 9.72
CA ARG A 152 17.39 5.65 9.70
C ARG A 152 16.64 5.70 11.03
N LYS A 153 16.41 6.92 11.55
CA LYS A 153 15.55 7.14 12.71
C LYS A 153 14.14 6.57 12.40
N SER A 154 13.50 6.00 13.39
CA SER A 154 12.17 5.38 13.26
C SER A 154 11.37 5.61 14.56
N GLY A 155 10.09 5.28 14.57
CA GLY A 155 9.27 5.31 15.79
C GLY A 155 8.43 6.57 15.96
N GLY A 156 8.21 7.35 14.90
CA GLY A 156 7.47 8.62 14.94
C GLY A 156 6.01 8.52 14.53
N SER A 157 5.46 7.32 14.28
CA SER A 157 4.11 7.16 13.71
C SER A 157 3.02 7.87 14.53
N ASN A 158 3.12 7.85 15.85
CA ASN A 158 2.17 8.55 16.72
C ASN A 158 2.18 10.07 16.50
N ASN A 159 3.37 10.67 16.40
CA ASN A 159 3.51 12.11 16.18
C ASN A 159 2.97 12.51 14.81
N PHE A 160 3.28 11.71 13.79
CA PHE A 160 2.79 11.97 12.44
C PHE A 160 1.27 11.77 12.35
N ARG A 161 0.71 10.74 12.99
CA ARG A 161 -0.74 10.53 13.07
C ARG A 161 -1.44 11.71 13.74
N GLN A 162 -0.93 12.22 14.85
CA GLN A 162 -1.47 13.43 15.49
C GLN A 162 -1.43 14.62 14.54
N LEU A 163 -0.32 14.87 13.85
CA LEU A 163 -0.22 15.95 12.87
C LEU A 163 -1.25 15.79 11.74
N LEU A 164 -1.39 14.57 11.21
CA LEU A 164 -2.34 14.25 10.15
C LEU A 164 -3.77 14.52 10.57
N GLU A 165 -4.17 14.04 11.75
CA GLU A 165 -5.56 14.09 12.22
C GLU A 165 -5.96 15.45 12.81
N THR A 166 -5.02 16.18 13.44
CA THR A 166 -5.35 17.40 14.18
C THR A 166 -4.99 18.69 13.43
N ARG A 167 -4.14 18.64 12.42
CA ARG A 167 -3.69 19.81 11.67
C ARG A 167 -3.90 19.69 10.17
N ILE A 168 -3.41 18.61 9.55
CA ILE A 168 -3.48 18.45 8.10
C ILE A 168 -4.95 18.26 7.69
N ALA A 169 -5.63 17.27 8.23
CA ALA A 169 -6.98 16.91 7.81
C ALA A 169 -7.99 18.06 8.08
N PRO A 170 -8.04 18.70 9.24
CA PRO A 170 -8.93 19.84 9.44
C PRO A 170 -8.67 20.99 8.46
N LYS A 171 -7.42 21.22 8.08
CA LYS A 171 -7.07 22.29 7.15
C LYS A 171 -7.50 21.97 5.72
N VAL A 172 -7.26 20.76 5.24
CA VAL A 172 -7.62 20.36 3.87
C VAL A 172 -9.13 20.15 3.69
N GLU A 173 -9.84 19.76 4.75
CA GLU A 173 -11.30 19.60 4.73
C GLU A 173 -12.07 20.93 4.93
N GLN A 174 -11.37 22.00 5.28
CA GLN A 174 -12.00 23.30 5.54
C GLN A 174 -12.79 23.81 4.32
N GLY A 175 -14.08 24.02 4.49
CA GLY A 175 -14.97 24.50 3.43
C GLY A 175 -15.47 23.42 2.47
N LEU A 176 -15.06 22.16 2.65
CA LEU A 176 -15.54 21.01 1.87
C LEU A 176 -16.65 20.28 2.64
N ASN A 177 -17.67 19.82 1.91
CA ASN A 177 -18.66 18.89 2.47
C ASN A 177 -18.09 17.47 2.35
N ILE A 178 -17.56 16.93 3.45
CA ILE A 178 -16.92 15.62 3.51
C ILE A 178 -17.81 14.60 4.22
N ASP A 179 -18.00 13.44 3.59
CA ASP A 179 -18.61 12.28 4.24
C ASP A 179 -17.63 11.63 5.21
N ARG A 180 -17.82 11.90 6.50
CA ARG A 180 -16.94 11.38 7.57
C ARG A 180 -17.01 9.86 7.72
N GLN A 181 -18.04 9.21 7.21
CA GLN A 181 -18.14 7.74 7.20
C GLN A 181 -17.33 7.11 6.03
N ARG A 182 -16.89 7.95 5.10
CA ARG A 182 -16.10 7.54 3.92
C ARG A 182 -14.73 8.25 3.90
N ARG A 183 -14.09 8.36 5.07
CA ARG A 183 -12.69 8.75 5.19
C ARG A 183 -11.78 7.54 5.10
N GLY A 184 -10.84 7.56 4.15
CA GLY A 184 -9.87 6.51 3.95
C GLY A 184 -8.43 6.97 4.19
N LEU A 185 -7.57 6.00 4.53
CA LEU A 185 -6.13 6.16 4.63
C LEU A 185 -5.45 5.04 3.84
N TRP A 186 -4.60 5.40 2.90
CA TRP A 186 -3.82 4.46 2.11
C TRP A 186 -2.32 4.69 2.30
N GLY A 187 -1.54 3.60 2.30
CA GLY A 187 -0.09 3.65 2.28
C GLY A 187 0.53 2.34 1.83
N HIS A 188 1.74 2.44 1.27
CA HIS A 188 2.50 1.31 0.74
C HIS A 188 3.81 1.12 1.50
N SER A 189 4.22 -0.12 1.73
CA SER A 189 5.48 -0.47 2.40
C SER A 189 5.52 0.05 3.85
N TYR A 190 6.40 0.98 4.20
CA TYR A 190 6.34 1.69 5.50
C TYR A 190 5.02 2.46 5.67
N GLY A 191 4.48 3.03 4.58
CA GLY A 191 3.14 3.62 4.60
C GLY A 191 2.06 2.60 4.92
N GLY A 192 2.17 1.37 4.39
CA GLY A 192 1.28 0.25 4.75
C GLY A 192 1.38 -0.14 6.22
N LEU A 193 2.57 -0.13 6.77
CA LEU A 193 2.80 -0.33 8.21
C LEU A 193 2.13 0.76 9.06
N PHE A 194 2.25 2.04 8.65
CA PHE A 194 1.57 3.16 9.30
C PHE A 194 0.04 3.01 9.25
N VAL A 195 -0.51 2.54 8.13
CA VAL A 195 -1.95 2.28 8.01
C VAL A 195 -2.41 1.24 9.03
N LEU A 196 -1.68 0.13 9.20
CA LEU A 196 -2.00 -0.89 10.20
C LEU A 196 -1.90 -0.35 11.64
N ASP A 197 -0.86 0.40 11.96
CA ASP A 197 -0.69 1.04 13.26
C ASP A 197 -1.81 2.06 13.53
N SER A 198 -2.22 2.81 12.51
CA SER A 198 -3.33 3.76 12.60
C SER A 198 -4.68 3.06 12.75
N TRP A 199 -4.90 1.93 12.08
CA TRP A 199 -6.12 1.13 12.24
C TRP A 199 -6.30 0.67 13.69
N LEU A 200 -5.20 0.29 14.37
CA LEU A 200 -5.21 -0.10 15.78
C LEU A 200 -5.45 1.08 16.72
N SER A 201 -4.98 2.27 16.37
CA SER A 201 -4.77 3.37 17.32
C SER A 201 -5.66 4.60 17.10
N SER A 202 -6.40 4.65 15.97
CA SER A 202 -7.20 5.80 15.57
C SER A 202 -8.61 5.40 15.19
N SER A 203 -9.57 6.28 15.46
CA SER A 203 -10.95 6.22 14.96
C SER A 203 -11.28 7.31 13.93
N TYR A 204 -10.26 8.05 13.47
CA TYR A 204 -10.44 9.17 12.55
C TYR A 204 -10.87 8.71 11.15
N PHE A 205 -10.31 7.59 10.68
CA PHE A 205 -10.64 6.97 9.40
C PHE A 205 -11.65 5.85 9.56
N ARG A 206 -12.35 5.52 8.47
CA ARG A 206 -13.26 4.37 8.38
C ARG A 206 -12.71 3.27 7.50
N SER A 207 -11.95 3.63 6.46
CA SER A 207 -11.33 2.68 5.54
C SER A 207 -9.81 2.79 5.61
N TYR A 208 -9.16 1.67 5.79
CA TYR A 208 -7.71 1.54 5.93
C TYR A 208 -7.18 0.60 4.86
N TYR A 209 -6.35 1.12 3.96
CA TYR A 209 -5.79 0.40 2.81
C TYR A 209 -4.29 0.22 3.01
N SER A 210 -3.90 -0.93 3.52
CA SER A 210 -2.52 -1.28 3.81
C SER A 210 -1.92 -2.10 2.67
N ALA A 211 -1.04 -1.50 1.87
CA ALA A 211 -0.42 -2.15 0.73
C ALA A 211 1.00 -2.59 1.03
N SER A 212 1.27 -3.87 0.83
CA SER A 212 2.57 -4.52 1.02
C SER A 212 3.30 -4.05 2.28
N PRO A 213 2.66 -4.10 3.47
CA PRO A 213 3.21 -3.53 4.69
C PRO A 213 4.56 -4.15 5.04
N SER A 214 5.53 -3.32 5.42
CA SER A 214 6.87 -3.73 5.83
C SER A 214 6.87 -4.39 7.22
N LEU A 215 6.32 -5.59 7.33
CA LEU A 215 6.14 -6.32 8.60
C LEU A 215 7.40 -7.02 9.13
N GLY A 216 8.48 -7.09 8.35
CA GLY A 216 9.76 -7.63 8.79
C GLY A 216 10.54 -6.67 9.69
N ARG A 217 11.73 -7.10 10.16
CA ARG A 217 12.66 -6.28 10.95
C ARG A 217 12.11 -5.75 12.27
N GLY A 218 11.36 -6.58 13.01
CA GLY A 218 10.87 -6.25 14.35
C GLY A 218 9.45 -5.65 14.38
N TYR A 219 8.75 -5.60 13.25
CA TYR A 219 7.34 -5.20 13.19
C TYR A 219 6.35 -6.37 13.13
N ASP A 220 6.84 -7.61 13.25
CA ASP A 220 6.01 -8.83 13.26
C ASP A 220 4.99 -8.83 14.42
N ALA A 221 5.34 -8.23 15.56
CA ALA A 221 4.47 -8.07 16.71
C ALA A 221 3.19 -7.26 16.40
N LEU A 222 3.23 -6.40 15.36
CA LEU A 222 2.05 -5.63 14.96
C LEU A 222 0.90 -6.54 14.51
N LEU A 223 1.18 -7.62 13.78
CA LEU A 223 0.15 -8.60 13.40
C LEU A 223 -0.47 -9.31 14.61
N SER A 224 0.33 -9.59 15.65
CA SER A 224 -0.20 -10.16 16.89
C SER A 224 -1.14 -9.19 17.60
N ARG A 225 -0.84 -7.90 17.60
CA ARG A 225 -1.74 -6.86 18.12
C ARG A 225 -3.02 -6.76 17.29
N VAL A 226 -2.91 -6.86 15.97
CA VAL A 226 -4.07 -6.88 15.04
C VAL A 226 -5.00 -8.05 15.34
N THR A 227 -4.49 -9.25 15.64
CA THR A 227 -5.32 -10.42 15.98
C THR A 227 -5.95 -10.35 17.37
N ALA A 228 -5.37 -9.55 18.27
CA ALA A 228 -5.82 -9.43 19.66
C ALA A 228 -6.91 -8.37 19.87
N VAL A 229 -7.42 -7.72 18.80
CA VAL A 229 -8.42 -6.66 18.91
C VAL A 229 -9.77 -7.17 19.40
N GLU A 230 -10.48 -6.31 20.12
CA GLU A 230 -11.86 -6.53 20.54
C GLU A 230 -12.81 -6.14 19.40
N PRO A 231 -13.60 -7.07 18.83
CA PRO A 231 -14.36 -6.85 17.61
C PRO A 231 -15.28 -5.63 17.62
N LEU A 232 -15.98 -5.39 18.73
CA LEU A 232 -16.91 -4.27 18.86
C LEU A 232 -16.25 -2.89 18.66
N GLN A 233 -14.95 -2.76 18.96
CA GLN A 233 -14.21 -1.51 18.77
C GLN A 233 -13.79 -1.29 17.32
N PHE A 234 -13.84 -2.33 16.49
CA PHE A 234 -13.35 -2.34 15.11
C PHE A 234 -14.44 -2.57 14.07
N CYS A 235 -15.66 -2.91 14.47
CA CYS A 235 -16.76 -3.22 13.54
C CYS A 235 -17.10 -2.07 12.58
N ALA A 236 -16.89 -0.80 13.00
CA ALA A 236 -17.10 0.37 12.16
C ALA A 236 -15.90 0.73 11.27
N LYS A 237 -14.82 -0.05 11.33
CA LYS A 237 -13.61 0.15 10.53
C LYS A 237 -13.49 -0.95 9.48
N HIS A 238 -13.15 -0.57 8.26
CA HIS A 238 -12.79 -1.49 7.19
C HIS A 238 -11.27 -1.55 7.05
N LEU A 239 -10.69 -2.74 6.99
CA LEU A 239 -9.27 -2.96 6.72
C LEU A 239 -9.10 -3.79 5.45
N ALA A 240 -8.49 -3.20 4.43
CA ALA A 240 -8.02 -3.90 3.24
C ALA A 240 -6.50 -4.09 3.33
N ILE A 241 -6.04 -5.33 3.29
CA ILE A 241 -4.62 -5.66 3.09
C ILE A 241 -4.43 -6.07 1.64
N MET A 242 -3.48 -5.44 0.97
CA MET A 242 -3.20 -5.62 -0.45
C MET A 242 -1.78 -6.14 -0.62
N GLU A 243 -1.61 -7.27 -1.28
CA GLU A 243 -0.30 -7.88 -1.51
C GLU A 243 -0.15 -8.34 -2.95
N GLY A 244 1.08 -8.24 -3.43
CA GLY A 244 1.48 -8.84 -4.70
C GLY A 244 2.05 -10.23 -4.48
N SER A 245 1.61 -11.19 -5.29
CA SER A 245 2.03 -12.60 -5.18
C SER A 245 3.11 -13.02 -6.18
N ALA A 246 3.85 -12.08 -6.78
CA ALA A 246 4.98 -12.43 -7.62
C ALA A 246 6.05 -13.16 -6.80
N THR A 247 6.28 -14.41 -7.14
CA THR A 247 7.39 -15.19 -6.59
C THR A 247 8.72 -14.67 -7.16
N GLN A 248 9.60 -14.21 -6.30
CA GLN A 248 10.97 -13.87 -6.67
C GLN A 248 11.91 -14.94 -6.12
N GLY A 249 12.66 -15.56 -7.03
CA GLY A 249 13.60 -16.64 -6.72
C GLY A 249 14.60 -16.32 -5.62
N ASP A 250 15.03 -17.37 -4.94
CA ASP A 250 16.00 -17.50 -3.85
C ASP A 250 15.58 -17.00 -2.47
N ASN A 251 16.21 -17.48 -1.45
CA ASN A 251 16.15 -17.28 0.03
C ASN A 251 15.23 -16.17 0.64
N ARG A 252 14.76 -15.22 -0.16
CA ARG A 252 13.75 -14.20 0.20
C ARG A 252 12.32 -14.72 0.05
N GLU A 253 12.13 -15.75 -0.77
CA GLU A 253 10.84 -16.38 -1.05
C GLU A 253 10.25 -17.01 0.21
N THR A 254 11.06 -17.67 1.02
CA THR A 254 10.62 -18.26 2.29
C THR A 254 10.18 -17.21 3.31
N HIS A 255 10.82 -16.05 3.34
CA HIS A 255 10.41 -14.95 4.22
C HIS A 255 9.11 -14.30 3.75
N ALA A 256 8.98 -14.05 2.45
CA ALA A 256 7.76 -13.48 1.86
C ALA A 256 6.56 -14.43 2.03
N VAL A 257 6.74 -15.73 1.77
CA VAL A 257 5.71 -16.77 1.99
C VAL A 257 5.29 -16.83 3.46
N GLY A 258 6.24 -16.74 4.39
CA GLY A 258 5.96 -16.73 5.82
C GLY A 258 5.15 -15.52 6.26
N VAL A 259 5.42 -14.33 5.71
CA VAL A 259 4.67 -13.10 6.00
C VAL A 259 3.25 -13.18 5.41
N LEU A 260 3.10 -13.61 4.16
CA LEU A 260 1.79 -13.81 3.53
C LEU A 260 0.93 -14.80 4.30
N SER A 261 1.50 -15.94 4.72
CA SER A 261 0.79 -16.93 5.54
C SER A 261 0.31 -16.33 6.87
N LYS A 262 1.13 -15.53 7.54
CA LYS A 262 0.75 -14.82 8.77
C LYS A 262 -0.38 -13.82 8.51
N ILE A 263 -0.32 -13.06 7.43
CA ILE A 263 -1.37 -12.12 7.03
C ILE A 263 -2.68 -12.87 6.81
N HIS A 264 -2.69 -13.94 6.04
CA HIS A 264 -3.90 -14.75 5.79
C HIS A 264 -4.49 -15.31 7.08
N THR A 265 -3.66 -15.88 7.95
CA THR A 265 -4.09 -16.37 9.27
C THR A 265 -4.71 -15.24 10.10
N THR A 266 -4.05 -14.08 10.14
CA THR A 266 -4.55 -12.90 10.87
C THR A 266 -5.92 -12.45 10.35
N LEU A 267 -6.09 -12.35 9.04
CA LEU A 267 -7.36 -11.93 8.45
C LEU A 267 -8.48 -12.96 8.66
N THR A 268 -8.15 -14.26 8.63
CA THR A 268 -9.12 -15.31 8.95
C THR A 268 -9.63 -15.14 10.38
N ILE A 269 -8.72 -15.00 11.36
CA ILE A 269 -9.09 -14.76 12.77
C ILE A 269 -9.97 -13.52 12.92
N LEU A 270 -9.65 -12.43 12.23
CA LEU A 270 -10.44 -11.19 12.30
C LEU A 270 -11.84 -11.37 11.70
N LYS A 271 -11.96 -12.04 10.55
CA LYS A 271 -13.25 -12.36 9.92
C LYS A 271 -14.12 -13.24 10.83
N ASP A 272 -13.53 -14.27 11.45
CA ASP A 272 -14.23 -15.17 12.37
C ASP A 272 -14.73 -14.41 13.61
N LYS A 273 -14.07 -13.32 13.97
CA LYS A 273 -14.50 -12.39 15.02
C LYS A 273 -15.53 -11.36 14.56
N GLY A 274 -15.94 -11.34 13.30
CA GLY A 274 -16.87 -10.35 12.74
C GLY A 274 -16.26 -8.98 12.42
N VAL A 275 -14.93 -8.85 12.37
CA VAL A 275 -14.26 -7.61 11.96
C VAL A 275 -14.29 -7.50 10.45
N ASN A 276 -14.62 -6.30 9.93
CA ASN A 276 -14.69 -6.06 8.49
C ASN A 276 -13.29 -5.92 7.88
N VAL A 277 -12.76 -7.05 7.37
CA VAL A 277 -11.45 -7.13 6.73
C VAL A 277 -11.51 -7.82 5.39
N VAL A 278 -10.67 -7.39 4.45
CA VAL A 278 -10.53 -7.99 3.13
C VAL A 278 -9.04 -8.13 2.77
N PHE A 279 -8.75 -9.18 2.02
CA PHE A 279 -7.45 -9.37 1.37
C PHE A 279 -7.61 -9.21 -0.13
N TRP A 280 -6.78 -8.37 -0.74
CA TRP A 280 -6.69 -8.24 -2.19
C TRP A 280 -5.34 -8.75 -2.67
N ASP A 281 -5.39 -9.82 -3.43
CA ASP A 281 -4.22 -10.39 -4.11
C ASP A 281 -4.05 -9.75 -5.49
N PHE A 282 -2.82 -9.35 -5.79
CA PHE A 282 -2.42 -8.83 -7.10
C PHE A 282 -1.44 -9.81 -7.73
N PRO A 283 -1.94 -10.79 -8.50
CA PRO A 283 -1.12 -11.81 -9.11
C PRO A 283 0.01 -11.21 -9.96
N ASN A 284 1.20 -11.80 -9.86
CA ASN A 284 2.38 -11.42 -10.64
C ASN A 284 2.93 -9.99 -10.38
N LEU A 285 2.46 -9.28 -9.38
CA LEU A 285 3.06 -8.02 -8.98
C LEU A 285 4.05 -8.22 -7.84
N GLY A 286 5.23 -7.64 -7.99
CA GLY A 286 6.23 -7.52 -6.91
C GLY A 286 5.99 -6.28 -6.06
N HIS A 287 6.83 -6.12 -5.02
CA HIS A 287 6.69 -5.05 -4.03
C HIS A 287 6.63 -3.62 -4.64
N GLY A 288 7.49 -3.30 -5.59
CA GLY A 288 7.52 -1.97 -6.24
C GLY A 288 6.27 -1.66 -7.06
N PRO A 289 5.88 -2.51 -8.02
CA PRO A 289 4.67 -2.34 -8.83
C PRO A 289 3.37 -2.28 -8.02
N MET A 290 3.33 -2.88 -6.82
CA MET A 290 2.21 -2.79 -5.90
C MET A 290 1.85 -1.35 -5.50
N PHE A 291 2.80 -0.42 -5.53
CA PHE A 291 2.51 0.99 -5.25
C PHE A 291 1.39 1.51 -6.16
N ASN A 292 1.57 1.40 -7.48
CA ASN A 292 0.59 1.89 -8.45
C ASN A 292 -0.73 1.11 -8.41
N ALA A 293 -0.67 -0.21 -8.39
CA ALA A 293 -1.86 -1.05 -8.41
C ALA A 293 -2.73 -0.81 -7.18
N SER A 294 -2.13 -0.70 -6.01
CA SER A 294 -2.87 -0.57 -4.75
C SER A 294 -3.50 0.82 -4.55
N PHE A 295 -2.82 1.91 -4.94
CA PHE A 295 -3.45 3.22 -4.77
C PHE A 295 -4.63 3.43 -5.73
N ARG A 296 -4.52 2.93 -6.97
CA ARG A 296 -5.61 2.96 -7.94
C ARG A 296 -6.81 2.16 -7.43
N GLN A 297 -6.56 0.96 -6.90
CA GLN A 297 -7.60 0.12 -6.32
C GLN A 297 -8.27 0.78 -5.11
N ALA A 298 -7.50 1.39 -4.20
CA ALA A 298 -8.05 2.09 -3.04
C ALA A 298 -8.95 3.29 -3.44
N LEU A 299 -8.54 4.06 -4.46
CA LEU A 299 -9.35 5.16 -5.01
C LEU A 299 -10.64 4.65 -5.64
N LEU A 300 -10.58 3.57 -6.41
CA LEU A 300 -11.76 2.96 -7.03
C LEU A 300 -12.71 2.36 -5.99
N ASP A 301 -12.19 1.76 -4.93
CA ASP A 301 -12.99 1.19 -3.86
C ASP A 301 -13.73 2.28 -3.07
N ILE A 302 -13.04 3.31 -2.61
CA ILE A 302 -13.66 4.39 -1.83
C ILE A 302 -14.66 5.21 -2.67
N SER A 303 -14.53 5.21 -4.00
CA SER A 303 -15.47 5.85 -4.93
C SER A 303 -16.73 5.01 -5.19
N GLY A 304 -16.75 3.75 -4.79
CA GLY A 304 -17.90 2.84 -4.97
C GLY A 304 -19.06 3.15 -4.03
N GLU A 305 -20.27 2.78 -4.43
CA GLU A 305 -21.49 3.01 -3.63
C GLU A 305 -21.56 2.12 -2.38
N ASN A 306 -20.89 0.97 -2.38
CA ASN A 306 -20.94 -0.02 -1.31
C ASN A 306 -19.93 0.21 -0.17
N ALA A 307 -19.27 1.35 -0.14
CA ALA A 307 -18.31 1.71 0.92
C ALA A 307 -18.96 2.02 2.29
N ASN A 308 -20.22 1.66 2.50
CA ASN A 308 -20.90 1.77 3.79
C ASN A 308 -20.60 0.53 4.66
N TYR A 309 -19.45 0.57 5.35
CA TYR A 309 -18.95 -0.53 6.18
C TYR A 309 -19.62 -0.65 7.57
N THR A 310 -20.74 0.01 7.82
CA THR A 310 -21.42 0.02 9.13
C THR A 310 -22.26 -1.22 9.42
N ALA A 311 -22.48 -2.11 8.45
CA ALA A 311 -23.35 -3.28 8.61
C ALA A 311 -22.87 -4.26 9.71
N GLY A 312 -21.55 -4.41 9.90
CA GLY A 312 -20.98 -5.37 10.85
C GLY A 312 -21.22 -5.05 12.34
N CYS A 313 -21.52 -3.79 12.71
CA CYS A 313 -21.73 -3.43 14.11
C CYS A 313 -23.09 -3.90 14.68
N HIS A 314 -24.08 -4.08 13.83
CA HIS A 314 -25.42 -4.52 14.26
C HIS A 314 -25.50 -6.04 14.54
N GLU A 315 -24.66 -6.84 13.89
CA GLU A 315 -24.65 -8.29 14.07
C GLU A 315 -23.88 -8.72 15.33
N LEU A 316 -22.96 -7.90 15.83
CA LEU A 316 -22.13 -8.21 17.00
C LEU A 316 -22.77 -7.79 18.34
N SER A 317 -23.92 -7.09 18.32
CA SER A 317 -24.62 -6.62 19.52
C SER A 317 -25.76 -7.54 19.98
N HIS A 318 -25.87 -8.73 19.42
CA HIS A 318 -26.78 -9.83 19.77
C HIS A 318 -25.98 -11.08 20.09
#